data_86ef35789f384c52dceca745519731ba
#
_entry.id   86ef35789f384c52dceca745519731ba
#
_cell.length_a   1.000
_cell.length_b   1.000
_cell.length_c   1.000
_cell.angle_alpha   90.00
_cell.angle_beta   90.00
_cell.angle_gamma   90.00
#
_symmetry.space_group_name_H-M   'P 1'
#
loop_
_entity.id
_entity.type
_entity.pdbx_description
1 polymer ?
#
loop_
_entity_poly.entity_id
_entity_poly.type
_entity_poly.pdbx_seq_one_letter_code
_entity_poly.pdbx_strand_id
1 'polypeptide(L)'
;MATLDQLMQIKGVMAAGEFTPTGELVDFRSAMSMSQDQAGMTAQFCNTVSIMLNTLAKAYSHMYTNMSWLPPKFWAYGGGDMTVCVGGTKGVFVEIAKADFNQLFKALATD
;
A
#
# COMPACT_ATOMS: atom_id res chain seq x y z
N MET A 1 -14.23 -1.09 3.47
CA MET A 1 -13.02 -0.34 3.08
C MET A 1 -12.57 0.57 4.22
N ALA A 2 -11.29 0.53 4.56
CA ALA A 2 -10.77 1.35 5.66
C ALA A 2 -10.55 2.80 5.20
N THR A 3 -10.92 3.75 6.06
CA THR A 3 -10.59 5.16 5.85
C THR A 3 -9.16 5.42 6.28
N LEU A 4 -8.59 6.56 5.89
CA LEU A 4 -7.25 6.95 6.33
C LEU A 4 -7.16 7.04 7.85
N ASP A 5 -8.19 7.58 8.50
CA ASP A 5 -8.22 7.68 9.95
C ASP A 5 -8.25 6.31 10.62
N GLN A 6 -8.98 5.35 10.05
CA GLN A 6 -9.00 3.98 10.53
C GLN A 6 -7.64 3.30 10.35
N LEU A 7 -6.98 3.53 9.21
CA LEU A 7 -5.64 3.00 8.98
C LEU A 7 -4.63 3.52 10.00
N MET A 8 -4.76 4.80 10.38
CA MET A 8 -3.88 5.39 11.39
C MET A 8 -4.07 4.79 12.78
N GLN A 9 -5.20 4.12 13.05
CA GLN A 9 -5.45 3.44 14.33
C GLN A 9 -4.76 2.07 14.42
N ILE A 10 -4.28 1.53 13.32
CA ILE A 10 -3.59 0.25 13.32
C ILE A 10 -2.22 0.42 13.98
N LYS A 11 -1.88 -0.51 14.87
CA LYS A 11 -0.63 -0.44 15.63
C LYS A 11 0.58 -0.37 14.70
N GLY A 12 1.44 0.59 14.93
CA GLY A 12 2.67 0.77 14.18
C GLY A 12 2.54 1.63 12.94
N VAL A 13 1.31 1.96 12.50
CA VAL A 13 1.11 2.81 11.33
C VAL A 13 1.50 4.25 11.67
N MET A 14 2.43 4.79 10.89
CA MET A 14 2.96 6.14 11.07
C MET A 14 2.46 7.12 10.02
N ALA A 15 1.96 6.63 8.91
CA ALA A 15 1.38 7.47 7.86
C ALA A 15 0.43 6.61 7.01
N ALA A 16 -0.60 7.24 6.46
CA ALA A 16 -1.53 6.60 5.54
C ALA A 16 -1.88 7.58 4.43
N GLY A 17 -2.01 7.08 3.22
CA GLY A 17 -2.31 7.92 2.06
C GLY A 17 -3.26 7.24 1.09
N GLU A 18 -3.92 8.06 0.31
CA GLU A 18 -4.81 7.62 -0.76
C GLU A 18 -4.41 8.34 -2.04
N PHE A 19 -4.40 7.60 -3.15
CA PHE A 19 -4.04 8.14 -4.46
C PHE A 19 -5.01 7.64 -5.52
N THR A 20 -5.00 8.31 -6.68
CA THR A 20 -5.83 7.92 -7.82
C THR A 20 -5.18 6.77 -8.57
N PRO A 21 -5.93 6.08 -9.47
CA PRO A 21 -5.33 5.06 -10.35
C PRO A 21 -4.22 5.58 -11.26
N THR A 22 -4.07 6.89 -11.41
CA THR A 22 -2.98 7.49 -12.17
C THR A 22 -1.84 8.02 -11.29
N GLY A 23 -1.92 7.79 -9.97
CA GLY A 23 -0.83 8.11 -9.05
C GLY A 23 -0.89 9.50 -8.43
N GLU A 24 -2.00 10.21 -8.57
CA GLU A 24 -2.16 11.53 -7.95
C GLU A 24 -2.60 11.36 -6.48
N LEU A 25 -1.97 12.13 -5.59
CA LEU A 25 -2.34 12.12 -4.18
C LEU A 25 -3.73 12.71 -3.99
N VAL A 26 -4.60 11.97 -3.29
CA VAL A 26 -5.93 12.44 -2.91
C VAL A 26 -5.88 13.07 -1.52
N ASP A 27 -5.32 12.34 -0.55
CA ASP A 27 -5.26 12.80 0.83
C ASP A 27 -4.23 11.95 1.58
N PHE A 28 -3.76 12.46 2.72
CA PHE A 28 -2.87 11.68 3.58
C PHE A 28 -2.96 12.11 5.03
N ARG A 29 -2.53 11.23 5.93
CA ARG A 29 -2.37 11.46 7.36
C ARG A 29 -0.98 11.00 7.75
N SER A 30 -0.31 11.73 8.63
CA SER A 30 1.04 11.34 9.04
C SER A 30 1.31 11.76 10.47
N ALA A 31 1.85 10.81 11.25
CA ALA A 31 2.40 11.08 12.58
C ALA A 31 3.89 11.41 12.49
N MET A 32 4.50 11.22 11.32
CA MET A 32 5.90 11.56 11.05
C MET A 32 5.97 12.82 10.21
N SER A 33 7.15 13.44 10.15
CA SER A 33 7.34 14.62 9.33
C SER A 33 7.27 14.24 7.85
N MET A 34 6.22 14.68 7.17
CA MET A 34 6.01 14.40 5.75
C MET A 34 5.30 15.59 5.12
N SER A 35 5.93 16.20 4.13
CA SER A 35 5.32 17.29 3.38
C SER A 35 4.34 16.74 2.34
N GLN A 36 3.50 17.62 1.82
CA GLN A 36 2.58 17.24 0.74
C GLN A 36 3.34 16.78 -0.51
N ASP A 37 4.47 17.41 -0.81
CA ASP A 37 5.31 17.01 -1.95
C ASP A 37 5.88 15.61 -1.75
N GLN A 38 6.34 15.28 -0.55
CA GLN A 38 6.84 13.94 -0.22
C GLN A 38 5.72 12.89 -0.34
N ALA A 39 4.53 13.21 0.16
CA ALA A 39 3.39 12.32 0.06
C ALA A 39 2.98 12.12 -1.40
N GLY A 40 2.99 13.18 -2.19
CA GLY A 40 2.67 13.12 -3.62
C GLY A 40 3.66 12.27 -4.41
N MET A 41 4.96 12.42 -4.12
CA MET A 41 6.00 11.60 -4.74
C MET A 41 5.82 10.12 -4.37
N THR A 42 5.54 9.86 -3.10
CA THR A 42 5.30 8.49 -2.61
C THR A 42 4.11 7.86 -3.33
N ALA A 43 3.03 8.62 -3.50
CA ALA A 43 1.84 8.14 -4.22
C ALA A 43 2.18 7.74 -5.66
N GLN A 44 2.99 8.54 -6.36
CA GLN A 44 3.40 8.22 -7.72
C GLN A 44 4.25 6.94 -7.78
N PHE A 45 5.19 6.78 -6.86
CA PHE A 45 6.01 5.58 -6.81
C PHE A 45 5.17 4.35 -6.49
N CYS A 46 4.27 4.44 -5.52
CA CYS A 46 3.38 3.33 -5.17
C CYS A 46 2.53 2.91 -6.36
N ASN A 47 2.00 3.87 -7.11
CA ASN A 47 1.23 3.58 -8.31
C ASN A 47 2.08 2.88 -9.37
N THR A 48 3.31 3.35 -9.59
CA THR A 48 4.23 2.75 -10.55
C THR A 48 4.55 1.30 -10.18
N VAL A 49 4.84 1.04 -8.92
CA VAL A 49 5.11 -0.32 -8.43
C VAL A 49 3.88 -1.21 -8.62
N SER A 50 2.70 -0.70 -8.30
CA SER A 50 1.45 -1.45 -8.46
C SER A 50 1.21 -1.84 -9.93
N ILE A 51 1.51 -0.94 -10.87
CA ILE A 51 1.41 -1.22 -12.31
C ILE A 51 2.39 -2.33 -12.71
N MET A 52 3.62 -2.26 -12.24
CA MET A 52 4.63 -3.29 -12.52
C MET A 52 4.22 -4.64 -11.96
N LEU A 53 3.70 -4.67 -10.74
CA LEU A 53 3.22 -5.90 -10.12
C LEU A 53 2.01 -6.48 -10.83
N ASN A 54 1.15 -5.62 -11.41
CA ASN A 54 0.03 -6.09 -12.21
C ASN A 54 0.53 -6.84 -13.45
N THR A 55 1.59 -6.38 -14.09
CA THR A 55 2.22 -7.06 -15.22
C THR A 55 2.78 -8.41 -14.79
N LEU A 56 3.46 -8.46 -13.64
CA LEU A 56 3.98 -9.70 -13.07
C LEU A 56 2.85 -10.69 -12.75
N ALA A 57 1.76 -10.19 -12.18
CA ALA A 57 0.60 -11.03 -11.84
C ALA A 57 -0.03 -11.65 -13.09
N LYS A 58 -0.07 -10.91 -14.21
CA LYS A 58 -0.54 -11.47 -15.49
C LYS A 58 0.34 -12.62 -15.94
N ALA A 59 1.66 -12.48 -15.82
CA ALA A 59 2.59 -13.56 -16.17
C ALA A 59 2.35 -14.80 -15.28
N TYR A 60 2.20 -14.60 -13.98
CA TYR A 60 1.94 -15.70 -13.05
C TYR A 60 0.59 -16.36 -13.31
N SER A 61 -0.41 -15.61 -13.75
CA SER A 61 -1.73 -16.18 -14.11
C SER A 61 -1.62 -17.18 -15.26
N HIS A 62 -0.70 -16.96 -16.18
CA HIS A 62 -0.43 -17.89 -17.28
C HIS A 62 0.38 -19.10 -16.83
N MET A 63 1.26 -18.92 -15.85
CA MET A 63 2.15 -20.00 -15.35
C MET A 63 1.46 -20.90 -14.33
N TYR A 64 0.61 -20.31 -13.50
CA TYR A 64 -0.04 -21.00 -12.36
C TYR A 64 -1.55 -20.80 -12.44
N THR A 65 -2.18 -21.54 -13.35
CA THR A 65 -3.58 -21.33 -13.72
C THR A 65 -4.58 -21.69 -12.62
N ASN A 66 -4.16 -22.45 -11.61
CA ASN A 66 -5.00 -22.84 -10.48
C ASN A 66 -4.89 -21.88 -9.30
N MET A 67 -4.19 -20.77 -9.44
CA MET A 67 -4.02 -19.76 -8.40
C MET A 67 -4.61 -18.43 -8.84
N SER A 68 -5.11 -17.67 -7.88
CA SER A 68 -5.64 -16.33 -8.14
C SER A 68 -4.51 -15.29 -7.98
N TRP A 69 -4.10 -14.68 -9.09
CA TRP A 69 -3.05 -13.66 -9.12
C TRP A 69 -3.57 -12.28 -9.46
N LEU A 70 -4.72 -12.21 -10.13
CA LEU A 70 -5.31 -10.96 -10.59
C LEU A 70 -6.67 -10.73 -9.96
N PRO A 71 -6.96 -9.49 -9.56
CA PRO A 71 -6.05 -8.35 -9.50
C PRO A 71 -5.06 -8.51 -8.34
N PRO A 72 -3.87 -7.88 -8.40
CA PRO A 72 -2.98 -7.82 -7.25
C PRO A 72 -3.67 -7.05 -6.12
N LYS A 73 -3.71 -7.63 -4.93
CA LYS A 73 -4.47 -7.03 -3.84
C LYS A 73 -3.61 -6.31 -2.82
N PHE A 74 -2.34 -6.65 -2.74
CA PHE A 74 -1.50 -6.16 -1.67
C PHE A 74 -0.04 -6.37 -2.01
N TRP A 75 0.80 -5.38 -1.70
CA TRP A 75 2.25 -5.55 -1.72
C TRP A 75 2.88 -4.78 -0.58
N ALA A 76 4.08 -5.19 -0.19
CA ALA A 76 4.82 -4.54 0.87
C ALA A 76 6.30 -4.44 0.48
N TYR A 77 6.91 -3.30 0.81
CA TYR A 77 8.34 -3.10 0.66
C TYR A 77 8.92 -2.73 2.01
N GLY A 78 9.89 -3.50 2.48
CA GLY A 78 10.53 -3.26 3.77
C GLY A 78 11.93 -2.70 3.63
N GLY A 79 12.19 -1.57 4.31
CA GLY A 79 13.54 -1.12 4.61
C GLY A 79 14.01 -1.81 5.89
N GLY A 80 14.91 -1.16 6.65
CA GLY A 80 15.37 -1.69 7.92
C GLY A 80 14.37 -1.53 9.05
N ASP A 81 13.75 -0.37 9.12
CA ASP A 81 12.86 0.00 10.24
C ASP A 81 11.40 0.13 9.84
N MET A 82 11.15 0.46 8.59
CA MET A 82 9.82 0.79 8.09
C MET A 82 9.45 -0.08 6.90
N THR A 83 8.16 -0.31 6.76
CA THR A 83 7.58 -1.00 5.60
C THR A 83 6.53 -0.10 4.97
N VAL A 84 6.49 -0.08 3.65
CA VAL A 84 5.40 0.52 2.89
C VAL A 84 4.49 -0.60 2.44
N CYS A 85 3.22 -0.53 2.81
CA CYS A 85 2.22 -1.53 2.42
C CYS A 85 1.14 -0.85 1.58
N VAL A 86 0.80 -1.43 0.44
CA VAL A 86 -0.17 -0.85 -0.48
C VAL A 86 -1.20 -1.91 -0.86
N GLY A 87 -2.47 -1.49 -0.86
CA GLY A 87 -3.58 -2.27 -1.38
C GLY A 87 -4.53 -1.34 -2.11
N GLY A 88 -4.83 -1.65 -3.38
CA GLY A 88 -5.66 -0.79 -4.21
C GLY A 88 -5.03 0.59 -4.38
N THR A 89 -5.73 1.63 -3.95
CA THR A 89 -5.29 3.02 -4.05
C THR A 89 -4.93 3.62 -2.67
N LYS A 90 -4.68 2.78 -1.67
CA LYS A 90 -4.28 3.23 -0.34
C LYS A 90 -2.99 2.56 0.08
N GLY A 91 -2.20 3.29 0.84
CA GLY A 91 -0.95 2.77 1.36
C GLY A 91 -0.66 3.30 2.75
N VAL A 92 0.20 2.59 3.46
CA VAL A 92 0.62 2.97 4.80
C VAL A 92 2.13 2.82 4.95
N PHE A 93 2.71 3.64 5.82
CA PHE A 93 4.04 3.43 6.38
C PHE A 93 3.84 2.84 7.76
N VAL A 94 4.50 1.72 8.04
CA VAL A 94 4.35 1.03 9.32
C VAL A 94 5.72 0.64 9.87
N GLU A 95 5.88 0.77 11.18
CA GLU A 95 7.10 0.31 11.84
C GLU A 95 7.15 -1.22 11.81
N ILE A 96 8.22 -1.79 11.25
CA ILE A 96 8.37 -3.24 11.09
C ILE A 96 8.23 -3.96 12.44
N ALA A 97 8.81 -3.39 13.49
CA ALA A 97 8.80 -4.03 14.81
C ALA A 97 7.39 -4.17 15.41
N LYS A 98 6.43 -3.38 14.92
CA LYS A 98 5.05 -3.37 15.43
C LYS A 98 4.04 -3.90 14.41
N ALA A 99 4.47 -4.21 13.19
CA ALA A 99 3.56 -4.53 12.09
C ALA A 99 2.92 -5.90 12.27
N ASP A 100 1.61 -5.94 12.02
CA ASP A 100 0.86 -7.19 11.82
C ASP A 100 0.41 -7.19 10.35
N PHE A 101 1.15 -7.91 9.52
CA PHE A 101 0.92 -7.93 8.08
C PHE A 101 -0.42 -8.57 7.71
N ASN A 102 -0.92 -9.50 8.50
CA ASN A 102 -2.25 -10.06 8.27
C ASN A 102 -3.34 -9.00 8.47
N GLN A 103 -3.22 -8.20 9.51
CA GLN A 103 -4.15 -7.10 9.76
C GLN A 103 -4.08 -6.06 8.66
N LEU A 104 -2.87 -5.70 8.23
CA LEU A 104 -2.66 -4.72 7.16
C LEU A 104 -3.21 -5.22 5.84
N PHE A 105 -3.00 -6.49 5.52
CA PHE A 105 -3.59 -7.12 4.33
C PHE A 105 -5.12 -6.99 4.36
N LYS A 106 -5.75 -7.36 5.46
CA LYS A 106 -7.21 -7.28 5.59
C LYS A 106 -7.73 -5.85 5.42
N ALA A 107 -7.02 -4.87 6.00
CA ALA A 107 -7.44 -3.48 5.96
C ALA A 107 -7.24 -2.85 4.57
N LEU A 108 -6.18 -3.22 3.84
CA LEU A 108 -5.83 -2.59 2.56
C LEU A 108 -6.34 -3.37 1.36
N ALA A 109 -6.44 -4.68 1.43
CA ALA A 109 -6.82 -5.51 0.29
C ALA A 109 -8.33 -5.65 0.09
N THR A 110 -9.12 -5.23 1.06
CA THR A 110 -10.60 -5.27 0.96
C THR A 110 -11.12 -3.98 0.33
N ASP A 111 -11.97 -4.12 -0.64
CA ASP A 111 -12.63 -3.00 -1.31
C ASP A 111 -14.01 -2.74 -0.74
#